data_fa156c9a240a6fd3510e509fd568580e
#
_entry.id   fa156c9a240a6fd3510e509fd568580e
#
_cell.length_a   1.000
_cell.length_b   1.000
_cell.length_c   1.000
_cell.angle_alpha   90.00
_cell.angle_beta   90.00
_cell.angle_gamma   90.00
#
_symmetry.space_group_name_H-M   'P 1'
#
loop_
_entity.id
_entity.type
_entity.pdbx_description
1 polymer ?
#
loop_
_entity_poly.entity_id
_entity_poly.type
_entity_poly.pdbx_seq_one_letter_code
_entity_poly.pdbx_strand_id
1 'polypeptide(L)'
;LYSSAASDVYKRQVNGIDYNEYNPETDDRIPYKYNAINFRKEKYKNKLALQEQLGLEVNKDKFMIGLVSRLTDQKGLDLIACVMDEICTDDVQFVILGTGEEKYENMFRYYDWKYGNRVSANIYYSEDMSHRVYAACDAFLMPSLFEPCGLSQLMSLRYGTIPIVRETGGLKDTVEPYNQYESTGTGFSFKNYNAHEMLDIIRYAKYIYYNNKREWNKLIDRAMAADFSWANSAKKYENLYNWLLGW
;
A
#
# COMPACT_ATOMS: atom_id res chain seq x y z
N LEU A 1 30.71 -21.93 -17.39
CA LEU A 1 30.39 -22.29 -15.99
C LEU A 1 29.88 -21.05 -15.26
N TYR A 2 28.59 -20.81 -15.35
CA TYR A 2 27.95 -19.86 -14.41
C TYR A 2 27.87 -20.59 -13.07
N SER A 3 28.65 -20.15 -12.11
CA SER A 3 28.72 -20.71 -10.77
C SER A 3 27.35 -20.54 -10.11
N SER A 4 26.76 -21.61 -9.61
CA SER A 4 25.57 -21.59 -8.74
C SER A 4 25.78 -20.73 -7.49
N ALA A 5 27.03 -20.46 -7.11
CA ALA A 5 27.41 -19.52 -6.06
C ALA A 5 27.03 -18.05 -6.38
N ALA A 6 26.88 -17.67 -7.66
CA ALA A 6 26.47 -16.30 -7.99
C ALA A 6 24.98 -16.03 -7.69
N SER A 7 24.13 -17.05 -7.65
CA SER A 7 22.70 -16.89 -7.29
C SER A 7 22.48 -16.74 -5.78
N ASP A 8 23.38 -17.27 -4.95
CA ASP A 8 23.29 -17.17 -3.49
C ASP A 8 23.87 -15.86 -2.92
N VAL A 9 24.65 -15.14 -3.74
CA VAL A 9 25.29 -13.86 -3.34
C VAL A 9 24.34 -12.67 -3.43
N TYR A 10 23.22 -12.76 -4.16
CA TYR A 10 22.22 -11.68 -4.20
C TYR A 10 21.22 -11.78 -3.04
N LYS A 11 21.71 -11.63 -1.80
CA LYS A 11 20.81 -11.22 -0.71
C LYS A 11 20.39 -9.80 -0.98
N ARG A 12 19.25 -9.62 -1.66
CA ARG A 12 18.65 -8.31 -1.84
C ARG A 12 18.24 -7.76 -0.47
N GLN A 13 18.89 -6.66 -0.08
CA GLN A 13 18.56 -5.97 1.15
C GLN A 13 17.47 -4.93 0.87
N VAL A 14 16.36 -5.02 1.61
CA VAL A 14 15.28 -4.03 1.55
C VAL A 14 15.70 -2.78 2.31
N ASN A 15 15.47 -1.60 1.72
CA ASN A 15 15.70 -0.31 2.38
C ASN A 15 14.73 -0.12 3.54
N GLY A 16 15.13 0.72 4.51
CA GLY A 16 14.24 1.23 5.55
C GLY A 16 13.51 2.50 5.13
N ILE A 17 12.61 2.97 5.98
CA ILE A 17 12.01 4.30 5.92
C ILE A 17 12.34 5.09 7.18
N ASP A 18 12.29 6.43 7.08
CA ASP A 18 12.51 7.31 8.23
C ASP A 18 11.25 7.36 9.11
N TYR A 19 11.34 6.83 10.32
CA TYR A 19 10.24 6.83 11.29
C TYR A 19 10.05 8.17 12.01
N ASN A 20 10.94 9.16 11.82
CA ASN A 20 10.68 10.53 12.25
C ASN A 20 9.76 11.23 11.26
N GLU A 21 9.90 10.93 9.96
CA GLU A 21 9.08 11.51 8.91
C GLU A 21 7.76 10.74 8.72
N TYR A 22 7.82 9.41 8.64
CA TYR A 22 6.65 8.55 8.44
C TYR A 22 6.16 7.99 9.77
N ASN A 23 5.46 8.82 10.56
CA ASN A 23 4.92 8.46 11.85
C ASN A 23 3.55 9.10 12.10
N PRO A 24 2.44 8.33 12.04
CA PRO A 24 1.10 8.89 12.19
C PRO A 24 0.84 9.54 13.57
N GLU A 25 1.70 9.29 14.57
CA GLU A 25 1.59 9.93 15.89
C GLU A 25 2.12 11.36 15.91
N THR A 26 3.10 11.69 15.04
CA THR A 26 3.80 12.98 15.04
C THR A 26 3.69 13.75 13.72
N ASP A 27 3.14 13.13 12.68
CA ASP A 27 3.06 13.70 11.35
C ASP A 27 2.10 14.91 11.29
N ASP A 28 2.64 16.09 11.00
CA ASP A 28 1.86 17.34 10.91
C ASP A 28 1.13 17.50 9.57
N ARG A 29 1.38 16.62 8.57
CA ARG A 29 0.72 16.64 7.26
C ARG A 29 -0.68 16.01 7.31
N ILE A 30 -0.96 15.18 8.34
CA ILE A 30 -2.26 14.54 8.52
C ILE A 30 -3.13 15.30 9.53
N PRO A 31 -4.44 15.45 9.29
CA PRO A 31 -5.32 16.23 10.18
C PRO A 31 -5.54 15.58 11.55
N TYR A 32 -5.53 14.25 11.64
CA TYR A 32 -5.78 13.53 12.88
C TYR A 32 -4.65 12.55 13.18
N LYS A 33 -3.86 12.86 14.20
CA LYS A 33 -2.74 12.02 14.65
C LYS A 33 -3.25 10.77 15.36
N TYR A 34 -2.56 9.65 15.14
CA TYR A 34 -2.91 8.37 15.77
C TYR A 34 -1.67 7.47 15.92
N ASN A 35 -1.82 6.43 16.73
CA ASN A 35 -0.81 5.40 16.93
C ASN A 35 -1.47 4.00 16.99
N ALA A 36 -0.67 2.96 17.22
CA ALA A 36 -1.14 1.58 17.31
C ALA A 36 -2.19 1.34 18.42
N ILE A 37 -2.26 2.19 19.45
CA ILE A 37 -3.21 2.04 20.55
C ILE A 37 -4.58 2.61 20.17
N ASN A 38 -4.60 3.78 19.50
CA ASN A 38 -5.83 4.56 19.28
C ASN A 38 -6.34 4.58 17.83
N PHE A 39 -5.67 3.93 16.87
CA PHE A 39 -6.03 3.99 15.45
C PHE A 39 -7.50 3.62 15.17
N ARG A 40 -8.08 2.72 15.97
CA ARG A 40 -9.49 2.29 15.83
C ARG A 40 -10.46 3.46 15.99
N LYS A 41 -10.07 4.50 16.74
CA LYS A 41 -10.88 5.69 17.03
C LYS A 41 -10.48 6.90 16.20
N GLU A 42 -9.24 6.96 15.73
CA GLU A 42 -8.66 8.17 15.15
C GLU A 42 -8.43 8.05 13.63
N LYS A 43 -7.94 6.89 13.14
CA LYS A 43 -7.56 6.72 11.73
C LYS A 43 -8.71 7.05 10.76
N TYR A 44 -9.94 6.60 11.04
CA TYR A 44 -11.08 6.85 10.15
C TYR A 44 -11.43 8.33 9.99
N LYS A 45 -11.02 9.19 10.93
CA LYS A 45 -11.23 10.65 10.83
C LYS A 45 -10.39 11.25 9.69
N ASN A 46 -9.19 10.70 9.44
CA ASN A 46 -8.37 11.05 8.28
C ASN A 46 -9.08 10.67 6.97
N LYS A 47 -9.77 9.51 6.94
CA LYS A 47 -10.57 9.11 5.79
C LYS A 47 -11.69 10.14 5.51
N LEU A 48 -12.46 10.51 6.53
CA LEU A 48 -13.53 11.50 6.36
C LEU A 48 -12.99 12.85 5.87
N ALA A 49 -11.88 13.32 6.44
CA ALA A 49 -11.24 14.56 6.02
C ALA A 49 -10.73 14.50 4.57
N LEU A 50 -10.16 13.36 4.16
CA LEU A 50 -9.71 13.16 2.78
C LEU A 50 -10.88 13.10 1.80
N GLN A 51 -11.96 12.41 2.16
CA GLN A 51 -13.19 12.36 1.35
C GLN A 51 -13.75 13.77 1.11
N GLU A 52 -13.87 14.56 2.17
CA GLU A 52 -14.32 15.94 2.09
C GLU A 52 -13.40 16.81 1.22
N GLN A 53 -12.08 16.71 1.42
CA GLN A 53 -11.08 17.45 0.64
C GLN A 53 -11.15 17.12 -0.86
N LEU A 54 -11.45 15.88 -1.22
CA LEU A 54 -11.45 15.37 -2.59
C LEU A 54 -12.84 15.40 -3.26
N GLY A 55 -13.88 15.84 -2.55
CA GLY A 55 -15.27 15.82 -3.05
C GLY A 55 -15.84 14.42 -3.22
N LEU A 56 -15.30 13.42 -2.53
CA LEU A 56 -15.82 12.07 -2.50
C LEU A 56 -17.04 11.99 -1.56
N GLU A 57 -17.84 10.92 -1.68
CA GLU A 57 -18.90 10.65 -0.72
C GLU A 57 -18.31 10.49 0.70
N VAL A 58 -18.71 11.35 1.63
CA VAL A 58 -18.21 11.32 3.01
C VAL A 58 -18.89 10.19 3.77
N ASN A 59 -18.19 9.07 3.90
CA ASN A 59 -18.70 7.86 4.55
C ASN A 59 -17.54 7.00 5.06
N LYS A 60 -17.44 6.85 6.39
CA LYS A 60 -16.38 6.07 7.04
C LYS A 60 -16.39 4.58 6.68
N ASP A 61 -17.54 4.06 6.27
CA ASP A 61 -17.72 2.63 6.02
C ASP A 61 -17.37 2.22 4.58
N LYS A 62 -17.18 3.17 3.64
CA LYS A 62 -16.67 2.87 2.30
C LYS A 62 -15.27 2.27 2.38
N PHE A 63 -15.00 1.23 1.60
CA PHE A 63 -13.66 0.66 1.46
C PHE A 63 -12.81 1.56 0.56
N MET A 64 -11.85 2.28 1.15
CA MET A 64 -11.02 3.24 0.43
C MET A 64 -9.68 2.62 0.05
N ILE A 65 -9.39 2.59 -1.24
CA ILE A 65 -8.12 2.11 -1.82
C ILE A 65 -7.28 3.33 -2.22
N GLY A 66 -6.00 3.35 -1.83
CA GLY A 66 -5.03 4.35 -2.24
C GLY A 66 -4.02 3.78 -3.24
N LEU A 67 -3.56 4.63 -4.15
CA LEU A 67 -2.44 4.38 -5.05
C LEU A 67 -1.60 5.66 -5.13
N VAL A 68 -0.33 5.57 -4.72
CA VAL A 68 0.63 6.67 -4.80
C VAL A 68 1.86 6.17 -5.55
N SER A 69 2.06 6.62 -6.78
CA SER A 69 3.20 6.17 -7.58
C SER A 69 3.45 7.05 -8.80
N ARG A 70 4.60 6.84 -9.46
CA ARG A 70 4.76 7.27 -10.85
C ARG A 70 3.80 6.46 -11.73
N LEU A 71 3.11 7.13 -12.65
CA LEU A 71 2.13 6.49 -13.51
C LEU A 71 2.81 5.93 -14.77
N THR A 72 3.42 4.75 -14.64
CA THR A 72 4.21 4.09 -15.69
C THR A 72 3.84 2.61 -15.83
N ASP A 73 4.20 1.98 -16.95
CA ASP A 73 3.96 0.55 -17.20
C ASP A 73 4.53 -0.34 -16.09
N GLN A 74 5.68 0.04 -15.52
CA GLN A 74 6.30 -0.70 -14.41
C GLN A 74 5.35 -0.89 -13.22
N LYS A 75 4.42 0.02 -13.00
CA LYS A 75 3.53 0.02 -11.84
C LYS A 75 2.27 -0.84 -12.01
N GLY A 76 2.12 -1.53 -13.15
CA GLY A 76 1.02 -2.46 -13.39
C GLY A 76 -0.33 -1.79 -13.53
N LEU A 77 -0.35 -0.55 -14.04
CA LEU A 77 -1.57 0.23 -14.17
C LEU A 77 -2.47 -0.28 -15.29
N ASP A 78 -1.93 -1.05 -16.22
CA ASP A 78 -2.66 -1.80 -17.25
C ASP A 78 -3.55 -2.88 -16.63
N LEU A 79 -3.12 -3.53 -15.54
CA LEU A 79 -3.97 -4.45 -14.79
C LEU A 79 -5.18 -3.73 -14.19
N ILE A 80 -4.96 -2.53 -13.64
CA ILE A 80 -6.04 -1.68 -13.09
C ILE A 80 -6.98 -1.26 -14.22
N ALA A 81 -6.45 -0.80 -15.36
CA ALA A 81 -7.24 -0.41 -16.52
C ALA A 81 -8.19 -1.52 -16.99
N CYS A 82 -7.72 -2.76 -16.96
CA CYS A 82 -8.49 -3.94 -17.40
C CYS A 82 -9.74 -4.19 -16.55
N VAL A 83 -9.70 -3.90 -15.24
CA VAL A 83 -10.76 -4.25 -14.27
C VAL A 83 -11.25 -3.08 -13.43
N MET A 84 -11.00 -1.84 -13.87
CA MET A 84 -11.35 -0.65 -13.09
C MET A 84 -12.84 -0.55 -12.83
N ASP A 85 -13.67 -0.93 -13.80
CA ASP A 85 -15.13 -0.91 -13.65
C ASP A 85 -15.62 -1.90 -12.59
N GLU A 86 -14.95 -3.04 -12.46
CA GLU A 86 -15.25 -4.05 -11.43
C GLU A 86 -14.69 -3.68 -10.05
N ILE A 87 -13.64 -2.87 -9.99
CA ILE A 87 -13.11 -2.32 -8.72
C ILE A 87 -14.08 -1.24 -8.20
N CYS A 88 -14.54 -0.35 -9.06
CA CYS A 88 -15.35 0.82 -8.70
C CYS A 88 -16.82 0.49 -8.41
N THR A 89 -17.07 -0.46 -7.50
CA THR A 89 -18.40 -0.74 -6.98
C THR A 89 -18.88 0.36 -6.02
N ASP A 90 -20.18 0.40 -5.70
CA ASP A 90 -20.78 1.48 -4.89
C ASP A 90 -20.20 1.58 -3.46
N ASP A 91 -19.61 0.51 -2.96
CA ASP A 91 -18.99 0.41 -1.64
C ASP A 91 -17.47 0.70 -1.63
N VAL A 92 -16.88 0.99 -2.80
CA VAL A 92 -15.45 1.26 -2.96
C VAL A 92 -15.19 2.70 -3.33
N GLN A 93 -14.15 3.30 -2.74
CA GLN A 93 -13.54 4.55 -3.20
C GLN A 93 -12.10 4.32 -3.59
N PHE A 94 -11.64 4.99 -4.64
CA PHE A 94 -10.28 4.86 -5.13
C PHE A 94 -9.61 6.23 -5.28
N VAL A 95 -8.52 6.43 -4.55
CA VAL A 95 -7.73 7.66 -4.56
C VAL A 95 -6.39 7.40 -5.23
N ILE A 96 -6.14 8.09 -6.32
CA ILE A 96 -4.92 8.01 -7.10
C ILE A 96 -4.12 9.31 -6.93
N LEU A 97 -2.82 9.19 -6.64
CA LEU A 97 -1.88 10.32 -6.58
C LEU A 97 -0.62 9.98 -7.39
N GLY A 98 -0.29 10.80 -8.37
CA GLY A 98 0.95 10.66 -9.13
C GLY A 98 0.90 11.27 -10.50
N THR A 99 2.05 11.27 -11.18
CA THR A 99 2.22 11.71 -12.56
C THR A 99 3.04 10.70 -13.36
N GLY A 100 2.95 10.74 -14.68
CA GLY A 100 3.76 9.85 -15.50
C GLY A 100 3.39 9.85 -16.98
N GLU A 101 3.08 8.69 -17.51
CA GLU A 101 2.71 8.53 -18.91
C GLU A 101 1.28 9.03 -19.16
N GLU A 102 1.12 9.84 -20.19
CA GLU A 102 -0.14 10.50 -20.54
C GLU A 102 -1.31 9.52 -20.66
N LYS A 103 -1.05 8.31 -21.18
CA LYS A 103 -2.09 7.25 -21.30
C LYS A 103 -2.73 6.90 -19.95
N TYR A 104 -1.92 6.81 -18.88
CA TYR A 104 -2.40 6.50 -17.54
C TYR A 104 -3.02 7.70 -16.84
N GLU A 105 -2.44 8.89 -17.04
CA GLU A 105 -3.03 10.12 -16.53
C GLU A 105 -4.44 10.34 -17.10
N ASN A 106 -4.58 10.19 -18.42
CA ASN A 106 -5.88 10.32 -19.10
C ASN A 106 -6.87 9.23 -18.70
N MET A 107 -6.38 7.99 -18.52
CA MET A 107 -7.20 6.89 -18.00
C MET A 107 -7.80 7.22 -16.64
N PHE A 108 -6.97 7.69 -15.69
CA PHE A 108 -7.47 8.00 -14.34
C PHE A 108 -8.37 9.24 -14.34
N ARG A 109 -8.09 10.29 -15.14
CA ARG A 109 -9.00 11.43 -15.32
C ARG A 109 -10.37 10.99 -15.87
N TYR A 110 -10.38 10.02 -16.81
CA TYR A 110 -11.62 9.45 -17.33
C TYR A 110 -12.42 8.74 -16.22
N TYR A 111 -11.78 7.94 -15.37
CA TYR A 111 -12.46 7.23 -14.29
C TYR A 111 -12.91 8.17 -13.17
N ASP A 112 -12.16 9.23 -12.89
CA ASP A 112 -12.57 10.32 -11.99
C ASP A 112 -13.86 10.98 -12.50
N TRP A 113 -13.89 11.37 -13.77
CA TRP A 113 -15.10 11.90 -14.41
C TRP A 113 -16.26 10.88 -14.39
N LYS A 114 -15.99 9.60 -14.73
CA LYS A 114 -17.01 8.56 -14.84
C LYS A 114 -17.65 8.21 -13.48
N TYR A 115 -16.87 8.17 -12.44
CA TYR A 115 -17.29 7.71 -11.11
C TYR A 115 -17.34 8.81 -10.05
N GLY A 116 -17.03 10.05 -10.40
CA GLY A 116 -17.22 11.27 -9.59
C GLY A 116 -16.90 11.10 -8.10
N ASN A 117 -17.94 10.88 -7.31
CA ASN A 117 -17.84 10.79 -5.84
C ASN A 117 -17.19 9.49 -5.31
N ARG A 118 -16.68 8.60 -6.16
CA ARG A 118 -16.03 7.34 -5.77
C ARG A 118 -14.58 7.22 -6.19
N VAL A 119 -14.17 7.94 -7.24
CA VAL A 119 -12.79 7.96 -7.73
C VAL A 119 -12.27 9.38 -7.67
N SER A 120 -11.02 9.56 -7.22
CA SER A 120 -10.32 10.84 -7.27
C SER A 120 -8.93 10.65 -7.86
N ALA A 121 -8.70 11.26 -9.03
CA ALA A 121 -7.43 11.23 -9.76
C ALA A 121 -6.63 12.52 -9.52
N ASN A 122 -5.68 12.47 -8.63
CA ASN A 122 -4.82 13.59 -8.27
C ASN A 122 -3.53 13.52 -9.10
N ILE A 123 -3.57 14.11 -10.31
CA ILE A 123 -2.49 14.02 -11.30
C ILE A 123 -1.45 15.12 -11.06
N TYR A 124 -0.75 15.00 -9.95
CA TYR A 124 0.36 15.87 -9.54
C TYR A 124 1.25 15.16 -8.52
N TYR A 125 2.44 15.72 -8.27
CA TYR A 125 3.30 15.29 -7.18
C TYR A 125 3.00 16.11 -5.93
N SER A 126 2.76 15.45 -4.81
CA SER A 126 2.63 16.08 -3.50
C SER A 126 2.98 15.09 -2.39
N GLU A 127 3.99 15.42 -1.62
CA GLU A 127 4.39 14.64 -0.46
C GLU A 127 3.33 14.71 0.64
N ASP A 128 2.83 15.90 0.95
CA ASP A 128 1.77 16.10 1.95
C ASP A 128 0.51 15.29 1.62
N MET A 129 0.13 15.27 0.34
CA MET A 129 -1.02 14.49 -0.10
C MET A 129 -0.76 12.98 0.02
N SER A 130 0.47 12.52 -0.22
CA SER A 130 0.83 11.11 -0.05
C SER A 130 0.66 10.64 1.40
N HIS A 131 1.07 11.44 2.37
CA HIS A 131 0.88 11.18 3.80
C HIS A 131 -0.62 11.09 4.16
N ARG A 132 -1.44 11.99 3.61
CA ARG A 132 -2.91 11.95 3.80
C ARG A 132 -3.52 10.69 3.20
N VAL A 133 -3.05 10.24 2.02
CA VAL A 133 -3.50 8.99 1.41
C VAL A 133 -3.12 7.79 2.28
N TYR A 134 -1.86 7.71 2.77
CA TYR A 134 -1.44 6.64 3.69
C TYR A 134 -2.25 6.65 4.99
N ALA A 135 -2.57 7.82 5.54
CA ALA A 135 -3.32 7.91 6.79
C ALA A 135 -4.82 7.60 6.62
N ALA A 136 -5.40 7.90 5.46
CA ALA A 136 -6.85 7.84 5.24
C ALA A 136 -7.34 6.50 4.69
N CYS A 137 -6.58 5.88 3.75
CA CYS A 137 -7.04 4.69 3.05
C CYS A 137 -7.09 3.46 3.95
N ASP A 138 -7.96 2.51 3.60
CA ASP A 138 -8.02 1.19 4.23
C ASP A 138 -7.01 0.25 3.60
N ALA A 139 -6.90 0.28 2.27
CA ALA A 139 -5.97 -0.53 1.50
C ALA A 139 -5.08 0.33 0.59
N PHE A 140 -3.91 -0.21 0.25
CA PHE A 140 -2.93 0.45 -0.62
C PHE A 140 -2.53 -0.50 -1.75
N LEU A 141 -2.83 -0.15 -3.01
CA LEU A 141 -2.66 -1.04 -4.16
C LEU A 141 -1.32 -0.82 -4.86
N MET A 142 -0.54 -1.91 -5.02
CA MET A 142 0.73 -1.93 -5.76
C MET A 142 0.85 -3.16 -6.67
N PRO A 143 0.23 -3.15 -7.86
CA PRO A 143 0.23 -4.30 -8.78
C PRO A 143 1.48 -4.36 -9.68
N SER A 144 2.61 -3.87 -9.21
CA SER A 144 3.82 -3.62 -9.99
C SER A 144 4.30 -4.84 -10.81
N LEU A 145 4.68 -4.60 -12.06
CA LEU A 145 5.32 -5.61 -12.92
C LEU A 145 6.65 -6.05 -12.33
N PHE A 146 7.43 -5.10 -11.82
CA PHE A 146 8.61 -5.37 -11.00
C PHE A 146 8.83 -4.23 -10.00
N GLU A 147 9.31 -4.56 -8.79
CA GLU A 147 9.56 -3.59 -7.73
C GLU A 147 10.80 -4.05 -6.94
N PRO A 148 12.00 -3.46 -7.19
CA PRO A 148 13.22 -3.92 -6.54
C PRO A 148 13.18 -3.86 -5.01
N CYS A 149 12.63 -2.80 -4.45
CA CYS A 149 12.44 -2.62 -3.01
C CYS A 149 10.98 -2.27 -2.67
N GLY A 150 10.48 -1.19 -3.29
CA GLY A 150 9.26 -0.53 -2.86
C GLY A 150 9.45 0.19 -1.51
N LEU A 151 8.93 1.41 -1.41
CA LEU A 151 8.90 2.17 -0.15
C LEU A 151 7.44 2.44 0.26
N SER A 152 6.57 2.65 -0.71
CA SER A 152 5.18 3.04 -0.46
C SER A 152 4.41 2.00 0.36
N GLN A 153 4.68 0.69 0.17
CA GLN A 153 4.09 -0.36 1.01
C GLN A 153 4.62 -0.31 2.45
N LEU A 154 5.88 0.09 2.67
CA LEU A 154 6.44 0.24 4.02
C LEU A 154 5.78 1.42 4.73
N MET A 155 5.61 2.53 4.00
CA MET A 155 4.88 3.71 4.49
C MET A 155 3.43 3.35 4.80
N SER A 156 2.73 2.66 3.89
CA SER A 156 1.35 2.23 4.12
C SER A 156 1.21 1.33 5.35
N LEU A 157 2.11 0.36 5.54
CA LEU A 157 2.15 -0.48 6.74
C LEU A 157 2.31 0.35 8.02
N ARG A 158 3.23 1.32 8.01
CA ARG A 158 3.48 2.21 9.14
C ARG A 158 2.25 3.02 9.53
N TYR A 159 1.43 3.43 8.55
CA TYR A 159 0.16 4.14 8.76
C TYR A 159 -1.04 3.20 8.97
N GLY A 160 -0.83 1.88 9.04
CA GLY A 160 -1.90 0.91 9.21
C GLY A 160 -2.87 0.85 8.01
N THR A 161 -2.39 1.20 6.83
CA THR A 161 -3.10 1.04 5.56
C THR A 161 -2.60 -0.24 4.91
N ILE A 162 -3.51 -1.19 4.68
CA ILE A 162 -3.16 -2.57 4.36
C ILE A 162 -2.75 -2.70 2.89
N PRO A 163 -1.49 -3.10 2.60
CA PRO A 163 -1.04 -3.24 1.22
C PRO A 163 -1.70 -4.43 0.53
N ILE A 164 -2.07 -4.22 -0.74
CA ILE A 164 -2.48 -5.25 -1.70
C ILE A 164 -1.44 -5.22 -2.81
N VAL A 165 -0.60 -6.25 -2.92
CA VAL A 165 0.58 -6.20 -3.77
C VAL A 165 0.70 -7.41 -4.69
N ARG A 166 1.40 -7.25 -5.82
CA ARG A 166 1.88 -8.42 -6.56
C ARG A 166 3.17 -8.96 -5.91
N GLU A 167 3.32 -10.29 -5.85
CA GLU A 167 4.49 -10.97 -5.30
C GLU A 167 5.70 -10.81 -6.21
N THR A 168 6.32 -9.63 -6.16
CA THR A 168 7.54 -9.34 -6.91
C THR A 168 8.51 -8.53 -6.05
N GLY A 169 9.79 -8.88 -6.15
CA GLY A 169 10.87 -8.13 -5.53
C GLY A 169 10.62 -7.82 -4.06
N GLY A 170 10.87 -6.58 -3.68
CA GLY A 170 10.72 -6.11 -2.30
C GLY A 170 9.28 -6.15 -1.79
N LEU A 171 8.28 -6.15 -2.66
CA LEU A 171 6.89 -6.31 -2.22
C LEU A 171 6.67 -7.70 -1.61
N LYS A 172 7.19 -8.75 -2.26
CA LYS A 172 7.14 -10.12 -1.74
C LYS A 172 7.92 -10.28 -0.43
N ASP A 173 9.04 -9.54 -0.29
CA ASP A 173 9.92 -9.67 0.87
C ASP A 173 9.37 -8.92 2.11
N THR A 174 8.43 -7.97 1.93
CA THR A 174 7.98 -7.05 2.98
C THR A 174 6.51 -7.17 3.34
N VAL A 175 5.69 -7.75 2.47
CA VAL A 175 4.26 -7.96 2.70
C VAL A 175 3.98 -9.44 2.87
N GLU A 176 3.69 -9.84 4.09
CA GLU A 176 3.28 -11.20 4.42
C GLU A 176 1.79 -11.39 4.06
N PRO A 177 1.44 -12.38 3.21
CA PRO A 177 0.05 -12.61 2.82
C PRO A 177 -0.83 -12.97 4.02
N TYR A 178 -2.03 -12.41 4.07
CA TYR A 178 -3.00 -12.73 5.11
C TYR A 178 -3.43 -14.20 5.04
N ASN A 179 -3.29 -14.90 6.17
CA ASN A 179 -3.78 -16.26 6.38
C ASN A 179 -4.93 -16.24 7.39
N GLN A 180 -6.15 -16.50 6.90
CA GLN A 180 -7.36 -16.46 7.74
C GLN A 180 -7.41 -17.57 8.80
N TYR A 181 -6.73 -18.70 8.56
CA TYR A 181 -6.74 -19.87 9.46
C TYR A 181 -5.79 -19.68 10.64
N GLU A 182 -4.64 -19.04 10.39
CA GLU A 182 -3.62 -18.77 11.40
C GLU A 182 -3.74 -17.38 11.99
N SER A 183 -4.57 -16.52 11.39
CA SER A 183 -4.68 -15.09 11.74
C SER A 183 -3.33 -14.39 11.71
N THR A 184 -2.52 -14.65 10.66
CA THR A 184 -1.21 -14.04 10.40
C THR A 184 -1.25 -13.14 9.17
N GLY A 185 -0.11 -12.53 8.82
CA GLY A 185 0.05 -11.67 7.66
C GLY A 185 -0.10 -10.18 7.96
N THR A 186 0.45 -9.35 7.07
CA THR A 186 0.46 -7.89 7.15
C THR A 186 -0.26 -7.22 5.98
N GLY A 187 -0.64 -7.99 4.95
CA GLY A 187 -1.31 -7.49 3.75
C GLY A 187 -1.92 -8.59 2.92
N PHE A 188 -2.22 -8.29 1.67
CA PHE A 188 -2.74 -9.25 0.70
C PHE A 188 -1.82 -9.30 -0.52
N SER A 189 -1.71 -10.47 -1.15
CA SER A 189 -0.88 -10.61 -2.33
C SER A 189 -1.48 -11.49 -3.40
N PHE A 190 -1.08 -11.26 -4.65
CA PHE A 190 -1.36 -12.12 -5.78
C PHE A 190 -0.06 -12.41 -6.54
N LYS A 191 0.01 -13.55 -7.21
CA LYS A 191 1.26 -14.07 -7.75
C LYS A 191 1.50 -13.67 -9.19
N ASN A 192 0.54 -13.95 -10.08
CA ASN A 192 0.72 -13.76 -11.51
C ASN A 192 0.45 -12.30 -11.89
N TYR A 193 1.08 -11.82 -12.96
CA TYR A 193 0.77 -10.51 -13.55
C TYR A 193 -0.55 -10.63 -14.32
N ASN A 194 -1.66 -10.60 -13.57
CA ASN A 194 -2.99 -10.88 -14.08
C ASN A 194 -4.04 -9.99 -13.38
N ALA A 195 -4.85 -9.29 -14.18
CA ALA A 195 -5.84 -8.34 -13.69
C ALA A 195 -6.94 -8.99 -12.85
N HIS A 196 -7.38 -10.20 -13.21
CA HIS A 196 -8.45 -10.89 -12.48
C HIS A 196 -7.95 -11.47 -11.15
N GLU A 197 -6.69 -11.98 -11.08
CA GLU A 197 -6.09 -12.35 -9.78
C GLU A 197 -6.00 -11.13 -8.85
N MET A 198 -5.58 -9.98 -9.38
CA MET A 198 -5.56 -8.73 -8.63
C MET A 198 -6.97 -8.36 -8.14
N LEU A 199 -7.97 -8.44 -9.01
CA LEU A 199 -9.36 -8.13 -8.68
C LEU A 199 -9.91 -9.08 -7.59
N ASP A 200 -9.62 -10.38 -7.68
CA ASP A 200 -10.06 -11.37 -6.70
C ASP A 200 -9.44 -11.09 -5.31
N ILE A 201 -8.18 -10.68 -5.26
CA ILE A 201 -7.54 -10.29 -4.01
C ILE A 201 -8.11 -8.99 -3.45
N ILE A 202 -8.42 -8.00 -4.30
CA ILE A 202 -9.12 -6.77 -3.87
C ILE A 202 -10.50 -7.13 -3.28
N ARG A 203 -11.26 -8.01 -3.94
CA ARG A 203 -12.56 -8.50 -3.46
C ARG A 203 -12.43 -9.24 -2.14
N TYR A 204 -11.40 -10.07 -1.98
CA TYR A 204 -11.14 -10.78 -0.74
C TYR A 204 -10.77 -9.82 0.41
N ALA A 205 -9.89 -8.87 0.17
CA ALA A 205 -9.56 -7.83 1.15
C ALA A 205 -10.80 -7.03 1.58
N LYS A 206 -11.62 -6.62 0.60
CA LYS A 206 -12.90 -5.96 0.84
C LYS A 206 -13.87 -6.82 1.65
N TYR A 207 -13.95 -8.13 1.35
CA TYR A 207 -14.77 -9.07 2.11
C TYR A 207 -14.34 -9.14 3.58
N ILE A 208 -13.04 -9.23 3.88
CA ILE A 208 -12.53 -9.23 5.26
C ILE A 208 -12.82 -7.90 5.95
N TYR A 209 -12.66 -6.77 5.23
CA TYR A 209 -12.96 -5.44 5.76
C TYR A 209 -14.40 -5.30 6.24
N TYR A 210 -15.37 -5.76 5.45
CA TYR A 210 -16.80 -5.65 5.78
C TYR A 210 -17.29 -6.73 6.74
N ASN A 211 -16.85 -7.95 6.56
CA ASN A 211 -17.46 -9.10 7.24
C ASN A 211 -16.65 -9.58 8.45
N ASN A 212 -15.39 -9.17 8.58
CA ASN A 212 -14.54 -9.57 9.69
C ASN A 212 -13.70 -8.42 10.23
N LYS A 213 -14.37 -7.42 10.78
CA LYS A 213 -13.72 -6.19 11.29
C LYS A 213 -12.68 -6.48 12.38
N ARG A 214 -12.86 -7.54 13.14
CA ARG A 214 -11.89 -7.96 14.16
C ARG A 214 -10.58 -8.39 13.51
N GLU A 215 -10.62 -9.20 12.46
CA GLU A 215 -9.41 -9.64 11.75
C GLU A 215 -8.78 -8.49 10.98
N TRP A 216 -9.58 -7.61 10.37
CA TRP A 216 -9.08 -6.40 9.74
C TRP A 216 -8.28 -5.53 10.73
N ASN A 217 -8.79 -5.32 11.93
CA ASN A 217 -8.08 -4.58 12.97
C ASN A 217 -6.79 -5.28 13.41
N LYS A 218 -6.76 -6.61 13.48
CA LYS A 218 -5.53 -7.36 13.76
C LYS A 218 -4.49 -7.24 12.62
N LEU A 219 -4.94 -7.17 11.37
CA LEU A 219 -4.06 -6.86 10.24
C LEU A 219 -3.40 -5.49 10.42
N ILE A 220 -4.17 -4.47 10.80
CA ILE A 220 -3.64 -3.13 11.09
C ILE A 220 -2.66 -3.17 12.27
N ASP A 221 -2.99 -3.88 13.37
CA ASP A 221 -2.08 -4.04 14.51
C ASP A 221 -0.73 -4.61 14.07
N ARG A 222 -0.73 -5.69 13.26
CA ARG A 222 0.50 -6.33 12.75
C ARG A 222 1.25 -5.44 11.76
N ALA A 223 0.53 -4.76 10.86
CA ALA A 223 1.11 -3.83 9.90
C ALA A 223 1.87 -2.69 10.62
N MET A 224 1.26 -2.05 11.61
CA MET A 224 1.87 -0.97 12.38
C MET A 224 2.99 -1.45 13.31
N ALA A 225 2.99 -2.72 13.73
CA ALA A 225 4.03 -3.32 14.55
C ALA A 225 5.27 -3.79 13.75
N ALA A 226 5.15 -3.93 12.42
CA ALA A 226 6.25 -4.33 11.56
C ALA A 226 7.35 -3.25 11.55
N ASP A 227 8.60 -3.64 11.81
CA ASP A 227 9.73 -2.72 11.87
C ASP A 227 10.50 -2.67 10.54
N PHE A 228 10.25 -1.62 9.77
CA PHE A 228 10.97 -1.26 8.55
C PHE A 228 11.78 0.04 8.72
N SER A 229 12.23 0.36 9.93
CA SER A 229 13.08 1.52 10.17
C SER A 229 14.46 1.37 9.53
N TRP A 230 15.13 2.50 9.29
CA TRP A 230 16.53 2.50 8.87
C TRP A 230 17.44 1.82 9.89
N ALA A 231 17.14 1.90 11.18
CA ALA A 231 17.90 1.22 12.22
C ALA A 231 17.87 -0.31 12.04
N ASN A 232 16.68 -0.88 11.77
CA ASN A 232 16.54 -2.32 11.48
C ASN A 232 17.22 -2.70 10.17
N SER A 233 17.10 -1.88 9.12
CA SER A 233 17.77 -2.12 7.85
C SER A 233 19.30 -2.08 8.00
N ALA A 234 19.86 -1.09 8.69
CA ALA A 234 21.29 -0.96 8.96
C ALA A 234 21.86 -2.21 9.68
N LYS A 235 21.12 -2.73 10.68
CA LYS A 235 21.53 -3.95 11.39
C LYS A 235 21.59 -5.17 10.47
N LYS A 236 20.69 -5.27 9.49
CA LYS A 236 20.74 -6.34 8.49
C LYS A 236 21.93 -6.21 7.55
N TYR A 237 22.34 -4.99 7.18
CA TYR A 237 23.57 -4.73 6.44
C TYR A 237 24.81 -5.10 7.26
N GLU A 238 24.84 -4.71 8.53
CA GLU A 238 25.93 -5.08 9.45
C GLU A 238 26.09 -6.61 9.53
N ASN A 239 24.99 -7.33 9.73
CA ASN A 239 25.00 -8.80 9.77
C ASN A 239 25.48 -9.40 8.42
N LEU A 240 25.13 -8.80 7.29
CA LEU A 240 25.62 -9.24 5.98
C LEU A 240 27.13 -9.03 5.84
N TYR A 241 27.65 -7.88 6.27
CA TYR A 241 29.09 -7.61 6.22
C TYR A 241 29.87 -8.54 7.17
N ASN A 242 29.38 -8.76 8.39
CA ASN A 242 30.01 -9.70 9.32
C ASN A 242 30.04 -11.12 8.75
N TRP A 243 28.94 -11.57 8.13
CA TRP A 243 28.92 -12.86 7.46
C TRP A 243 29.93 -12.96 6.31
N LEU A 244 30.08 -11.91 5.49
CA LEU A 244 31.05 -11.86 4.38
C LEU A 244 32.51 -11.85 4.88
N LEU A 245 32.76 -11.26 6.04
CA LEU A 245 34.09 -11.17 6.68
C LEU A 245 34.42 -12.40 7.52
N GLY A 246 33.47 -13.32 7.73
CA GLY A 246 33.65 -14.52 8.55
C GLY A 246 33.64 -14.24 10.06
N TRP A 247 32.94 -13.20 10.47
CA TRP A 247 32.77 -12.77 11.89
C TRP A 247 31.42 -13.17 12.44
#